data_cf0a3bf3b014380ffc4ebbf1e28408b3
#
_entry.id   cf0a3bf3b014380ffc4ebbf1e28408b3
#
_cell.length_a   1.000
_cell.length_b   1.000
_cell.length_c   1.000
_cell.angle_alpha   90.00
_cell.angle_beta   90.00
_cell.angle_gamma   90.00
#
_symmetry.space_group_name_H-M   'P 1'
#
loop_
_entity.id
_entity.type
_entity.pdbx_description
1 polymer ?
#
loop_
_entity_poly.entity_id
_entity_poly.type
_entity_poly.pdbx_seq_one_letter_code
_entity_poly.pdbx_strand_id
1 'polypeptide(L)'
;MITERKSITEIAGLWKEDKKAFVKVSTYSAYLLILQNHILPYFGEMTDVREADVQAFAMKKLQDGLCQKSIKDILVVLKMIVRFGAKNGWCDYVEWDIRFPTVQEKPQLDVLSVGNHRKMLDYIQSHFTFKNLGIYICLTGGLRIGEVCALQWKDVDIERGVLLIRKTVERVYILDGEQRHTELMIGHPKTMNSVREVPMTTELYRMLKPFRKVVNPDFYLLTNEPYPTEPRTYRNYYKRLMEKLGIPQIKFHGLRHSFATRCIESNCDYKTVSVILGHSSINTTLNLYVHPNTEQKKKCIDKMFRAIR
;
A
#
# COMPACT_ATOMS: atom_id res chain seq x y z
N MET A 1 0.82 -33.52 -25.23
CA MET A 1 0.32 -34.78 -24.60
C MET A 1 0.54 -34.62 -23.08
N ILE A 2 -0.47 -34.92 -22.25
CA ILE A 2 -0.33 -34.97 -20.78
C ILE A 2 0.47 -36.25 -20.50
N THR A 3 1.66 -36.09 -19.94
CA THR A 3 2.59 -37.24 -19.66
C THR A 3 2.26 -37.92 -18.35
N GLU A 4 1.79 -37.17 -17.35
CA GLU A 4 1.39 -37.68 -16.03
C GLU A 4 0.54 -36.63 -15.35
N ARG A 5 -0.69 -36.95 -14.92
CA ARG A 5 -1.55 -35.98 -14.19
C ARG A 5 -1.08 -35.85 -12.74
N LYS A 6 -0.95 -34.61 -12.27
CA LYS A 6 -0.58 -34.27 -10.89
C LYS A 6 -1.69 -33.52 -10.20
N SER A 7 -1.82 -33.71 -8.90
CA SER A 7 -2.73 -32.92 -8.05
C SER A 7 -2.27 -31.46 -7.94
N ILE A 8 -3.19 -30.57 -7.60
CA ILE A 8 -2.85 -29.14 -7.34
C ILE A 8 -1.83 -29.03 -6.20
N THR A 9 -1.86 -29.91 -5.21
CA THR A 9 -0.86 -29.95 -4.13
C THR A 9 0.54 -30.22 -4.68
N GLU A 10 0.70 -31.21 -5.56
CA GLU A 10 2.00 -31.53 -6.16
C GLU A 10 2.49 -30.41 -7.08
N ILE A 11 1.60 -29.89 -7.95
CA ILE A 11 1.93 -28.78 -8.87
C ILE A 11 2.33 -27.54 -8.07
N ALA A 12 1.59 -27.19 -7.01
CA ALA A 12 1.89 -26.05 -6.16
C ALA A 12 3.21 -26.21 -5.40
N GLY A 13 3.56 -27.46 -5.02
CA GLY A 13 4.86 -27.78 -4.43
C GLY A 13 6.02 -27.43 -5.35
N LEU A 14 5.94 -27.80 -6.62
CA LEU A 14 6.96 -27.50 -7.63
C LEU A 14 6.94 -26.02 -8.03
N TRP A 15 5.73 -25.44 -8.19
CA TRP A 15 5.55 -24.04 -8.55
C TRP A 15 6.13 -23.07 -7.51
N LYS A 16 5.99 -23.36 -6.20
CA LYS A 16 6.52 -22.48 -5.15
C LYS A 16 8.05 -22.41 -5.18
N GLU A 17 8.74 -23.53 -5.47
CA GLU A 17 10.19 -23.55 -5.58
C GLU A 17 10.67 -22.75 -6.80
N ASP A 18 10.00 -22.87 -7.95
CA ASP A 18 10.25 -22.04 -9.12
C ASP A 18 10.05 -20.55 -8.80
N LYS A 19 8.92 -20.19 -8.15
CA LYS A 19 8.58 -18.80 -7.85
C LYS A 19 9.51 -18.11 -6.87
N LYS A 20 10.10 -18.84 -5.93
CA LYS A 20 11.00 -18.30 -4.91
C LYS A 20 12.15 -17.48 -5.51
N ALA A 21 12.68 -17.90 -6.67
CA ALA A 21 13.79 -17.23 -7.35
C ALA A 21 13.38 -15.92 -8.08
N PHE A 22 12.10 -15.74 -8.41
CA PHE A 22 11.66 -14.68 -9.33
C PHE A 22 10.83 -13.57 -8.66
N VAL A 23 10.49 -13.69 -7.38
CA VAL A 23 9.65 -12.70 -6.70
C VAL A 23 10.29 -12.22 -5.40
N LYS A 24 9.92 -11.01 -4.97
CA LYS A 24 10.35 -10.48 -3.66
C LYS A 24 9.84 -11.39 -2.53
N VAL A 25 10.60 -11.47 -1.44
CA VAL A 25 10.24 -12.26 -0.25
C VAL A 25 8.83 -11.94 0.26
N SER A 26 8.43 -10.67 0.31
CA SER A 26 7.08 -10.28 0.74
C SER A 26 5.97 -10.76 -0.22
N THR A 27 6.23 -10.80 -1.52
CA THR A 27 5.29 -11.33 -2.51
C THR A 27 5.20 -12.86 -2.41
N TYR A 28 6.34 -13.52 -2.27
CA TYR A 28 6.40 -14.96 -2.06
C TYR A 28 5.64 -15.39 -0.82
N SER A 29 5.87 -14.69 0.30
CA SER A 29 5.14 -14.89 1.54
C SER A 29 3.62 -14.76 1.37
N ALA A 30 3.15 -13.73 0.64
CA ALA A 30 1.73 -13.57 0.35
C ALA A 30 1.17 -14.72 -0.48
N TYR A 31 1.93 -15.23 -1.46
CA TYR A 31 1.53 -16.40 -2.25
C TYR A 31 1.41 -17.66 -1.40
N LEU A 32 2.37 -17.90 -0.49
CA LEU A 32 2.33 -19.04 0.41
C LEU A 32 1.13 -19.00 1.36
N LEU A 33 0.80 -17.83 1.90
CA LEU A 33 -0.39 -17.65 2.75
C LEU A 33 -1.69 -17.92 1.97
N ILE A 34 -1.79 -17.41 0.74
CA ILE A 34 -2.93 -17.67 -0.14
C ILE A 34 -3.04 -19.18 -0.45
N LEU A 35 -1.92 -19.79 -0.78
CA LEU A 35 -1.85 -21.21 -1.08
C LEU A 35 -2.35 -22.05 0.10
N GLN A 36 -1.78 -21.86 1.28
CA GLN A 36 -2.08 -22.64 2.47
C GLN A 36 -3.50 -22.42 3.01
N ASN A 37 -3.96 -21.15 3.02
CA ASN A 37 -5.22 -20.80 3.68
C ASN A 37 -6.44 -20.93 2.76
N HIS A 38 -6.25 -20.92 1.44
CA HIS A 38 -7.38 -20.85 0.51
C HIS A 38 -7.33 -21.88 -0.60
N ILE A 39 -6.17 -22.09 -1.25
CA ILE A 39 -6.09 -22.92 -2.46
C ILE A 39 -6.01 -24.41 -2.08
N LEU A 40 -5.02 -24.81 -1.29
CA LEU A 40 -4.84 -26.22 -0.94
C LEU A 40 -6.03 -26.84 -0.20
N PRO A 41 -6.70 -26.14 0.75
CA PRO A 41 -7.85 -26.72 1.42
C PRO A 41 -9.06 -27.01 0.53
N TYR A 42 -9.13 -26.40 -0.66
CA TYR A 42 -10.26 -26.58 -1.58
C TYR A 42 -9.90 -27.36 -2.84
N PHE A 43 -8.75 -27.04 -3.45
CA PHE A 43 -8.33 -27.59 -4.75
C PHE A 43 -7.20 -28.63 -4.63
N GLY A 44 -6.61 -28.83 -3.45
CA GLY A 44 -5.37 -29.59 -3.28
C GLY A 44 -5.36 -30.96 -3.94
N GLU A 45 -6.43 -31.73 -3.76
CA GLU A 45 -6.56 -33.10 -4.28
C GLU A 45 -7.04 -33.14 -5.75
N MET A 46 -7.42 -32.03 -6.33
CA MET A 46 -7.90 -32.01 -7.72
C MET A 46 -6.73 -32.13 -8.69
N THR A 47 -6.91 -32.93 -9.73
CA THR A 47 -5.98 -33.05 -10.86
C THR A 47 -6.37 -32.18 -12.05
N ASP A 48 -7.66 -31.80 -12.12
CA ASP A 48 -8.22 -30.86 -13.08
C ASP A 48 -9.04 -29.81 -12.34
N VAL A 49 -8.90 -28.55 -12.73
CA VAL A 49 -9.66 -27.44 -12.17
C VAL A 49 -10.52 -26.83 -13.26
N ARG A 50 -11.83 -27.07 -13.19
CA ARG A 50 -12.81 -26.58 -14.17
C ARG A 50 -13.36 -25.24 -13.75
N GLU A 51 -13.87 -24.45 -14.70
CA GLU A 51 -14.51 -23.16 -14.43
C GLU A 51 -15.62 -23.27 -13.38
N ALA A 52 -16.43 -24.33 -13.41
CA ALA A 52 -17.49 -24.55 -12.44
C ALA A 52 -16.96 -24.68 -10.99
N ASP A 53 -15.81 -25.36 -10.80
CA ASP A 53 -15.18 -25.51 -9.49
C ASP A 53 -14.67 -24.16 -8.96
N VAL A 54 -14.08 -23.36 -9.85
CA VAL A 54 -13.57 -22.02 -9.53
C VAL A 54 -14.71 -21.06 -9.24
N GLN A 55 -15.82 -21.15 -10.00
CA GLN A 55 -17.03 -20.34 -9.74
C GLN A 55 -17.66 -20.73 -8.40
N ALA A 56 -17.79 -22.01 -8.07
CA ALA A 56 -18.31 -22.50 -6.79
C ALA A 56 -17.42 -22.02 -5.63
N PHE A 57 -16.10 -22.12 -5.77
CA PHE A 57 -15.14 -21.60 -4.80
C PHE A 57 -15.31 -20.10 -4.57
N ALA A 58 -15.41 -19.31 -5.63
CA ALA A 58 -15.57 -17.85 -5.54
C ALA A 58 -16.86 -17.48 -4.79
N MET A 59 -17.98 -18.16 -5.08
CA MET A 59 -19.26 -17.92 -4.40
C MET A 59 -19.20 -18.35 -2.92
N LYS A 60 -18.58 -19.49 -2.61
CA LYS A 60 -18.36 -19.91 -1.23
C LYS A 60 -17.54 -18.88 -0.44
N LYS A 61 -16.45 -18.37 -1.01
CA LYS A 61 -15.60 -17.36 -0.36
C LYS A 61 -16.31 -16.02 -0.15
N LEU A 62 -17.25 -15.64 -1.03
CA LEU A 62 -18.12 -14.50 -0.80
C LEU A 62 -19.07 -14.75 0.39
N GLN A 63 -19.66 -15.94 0.48
CA GLN A 63 -20.52 -16.33 1.61
C GLN A 63 -19.73 -16.38 2.93
N ASP A 64 -18.47 -16.80 2.89
CA ASP A 64 -17.52 -16.76 4.02
C ASP A 64 -17.12 -15.31 4.41
N GLY A 65 -17.60 -14.27 3.72
CA GLY A 65 -17.37 -12.86 4.03
C GLY A 65 -16.12 -12.24 3.40
N LEU A 66 -15.43 -12.92 2.47
CA LEU A 66 -14.31 -12.31 1.74
C LEU A 66 -14.81 -11.31 0.71
N CYS A 67 -14.13 -10.17 0.59
CA CYS A 67 -14.45 -9.21 -0.47
C CYS A 67 -13.99 -9.73 -1.85
N GLN A 68 -14.69 -9.31 -2.92
CA GLN A 68 -14.39 -9.73 -4.30
C GLN A 68 -12.93 -9.51 -4.69
N LYS A 69 -12.31 -8.40 -4.24
CA LYS A 69 -10.91 -8.12 -4.53
C LYS A 69 -9.98 -9.20 -3.98
N SER A 70 -10.16 -9.60 -2.71
CA SER A 70 -9.36 -10.68 -2.10
C SER A 70 -9.54 -12.01 -2.82
N ILE A 71 -10.77 -12.31 -3.25
CA ILE A 71 -11.04 -13.54 -4.02
C ILE A 71 -10.34 -13.49 -5.37
N LYS A 72 -10.40 -12.36 -6.09
CA LYS A 72 -9.67 -12.18 -7.35
C LYS A 72 -8.16 -12.35 -7.18
N ASP A 73 -7.58 -11.83 -6.09
CA ASP A 73 -6.15 -12.03 -5.79
C ASP A 73 -5.82 -13.51 -5.55
N ILE A 74 -6.70 -14.26 -4.87
CA ILE A 74 -6.56 -15.72 -4.70
C ILE A 74 -6.63 -16.44 -6.06
N LEU A 75 -7.59 -16.09 -6.90
CA LEU A 75 -7.75 -16.69 -8.24
C LEU A 75 -6.56 -16.40 -9.16
N VAL A 76 -5.90 -15.24 -9.03
CA VAL A 76 -4.65 -14.94 -9.75
C VAL A 76 -3.55 -15.95 -9.36
N VAL A 77 -3.41 -16.29 -8.08
CA VAL A 77 -2.42 -17.29 -7.63
C VAL A 77 -2.79 -18.68 -8.12
N LEU A 78 -4.05 -19.10 -8.00
CA LEU A 78 -4.52 -20.38 -8.53
C LEU A 78 -4.24 -20.50 -10.04
N LYS A 79 -4.55 -19.45 -10.81
CA LYS A 79 -4.30 -19.40 -12.26
C LYS A 79 -2.80 -19.54 -12.58
N MET A 80 -1.90 -18.94 -11.79
CA MET A 80 -0.47 -19.10 -11.97
C MET A 80 -0.02 -20.55 -11.75
N ILE A 81 -0.58 -21.24 -10.73
CA ILE A 81 -0.26 -22.65 -10.43
C ILE A 81 -0.74 -23.58 -11.54
N VAL A 82 -2.01 -23.44 -11.97
CA VAL A 82 -2.57 -24.29 -13.04
C VAL A 82 -1.86 -24.06 -14.37
N ARG A 83 -1.56 -22.81 -14.72
CA ARG A 83 -0.75 -22.49 -15.92
C ARG A 83 0.65 -23.10 -15.87
N PHE A 84 1.28 -23.11 -14.71
CA PHE A 84 2.57 -23.76 -14.53
C PHE A 84 2.45 -25.27 -14.72
N GLY A 85 1.42 -25.92 -14.16
CA GLY A 85 1.14 -27.33 -14.36
C GLY A 85 0.90 -27.69 -15.82
N ALA A 86 0.06 -26.89 -16.51
CA ALA A 86 -0.23 -27.11 -17.93
C ALA A 86 1.00 -26.94 -18.82
N LYS A 87 1.84 -25.93 -18.55
CA LYS A 87 3.13 -25.74 -19.26
C LYS A 87 4.04 -26.97 -19.17
N ASN A 88 3.98 -27.70 -18.04
CA ASN A 88 4.78 -28.90 -17.82
C ASN A 88 4.04 -30.20 -18.20
N GLY A 89 2.83 -30.13 -18.75
CA GLY A 89 2.07 -31.29 -19.19
C GLY A 89 1.47 -32.12 -18.04
N TRP A 90 1.19 -31.51 -16.88
CA TRP A 90 0.65 -32.22 -15.71
C TRP A 90 -0.86 -32.02 -15.50
N CYS A 91 -1.45 -31.00 -16.11
CA CYS A 91 -2.90 -30.73 -16.10
C CYS A 91 -3.30 -29.95 -17.35
N ASP A 92 -4.60 -29.85 -17.60
CA ASP A 92 -5.14 -28.97 -18.63
C ASP A 92 -5.31 -27.54 -18.06
N TYR A 93 -5.24 -26.55 -18.94
CA TYR A 93 -5.58 -25.16 -18.62
C TYR A 93 -6.54 -24.60 -19.67
N VAL A 94 -7.67 -24.12 -19.15
CA VAL A 94 -8.64 -23.32 -19.93
C VAL A 94 -8.82 -21.99 -19.20
N GLU A 95 -8.97 -20.90 -19.93
CA GLU A 95 -9.27 -19.60 -19.33
C GLU A 95 -10.66 -19.63 -18.67
N TRP A 96 -10.75 -19.14 -17.44
CA TRP A 96 -11.99 -19.08 -16.65
C TRP A 96 -12.63 -17.69 -16.72
N ASP A 97 -13.94 -17.63 -17.05
CA ASP A 97 -14.75 -16.42 -16.94
C ASP A 97 -15.58 -16.44 -15.65
N ILE A 98 -14.98 -15.98 -14.56
CA ILE A 98 -15.60 -16.03 -13.23
C ILE A 98 -16.46 -14.79 -13.00
N ARG A 99 -17.74 -15.02 -12.76
CA ARG A 99 -18.74 -13.97 -12.53
C ARG A 99 -18.87 -13.62 -11.06
N PHE A 100 -18.93 -12.33 -10.80
CA PHE A 100 -19.13 -11.78 -9.45
C PHE A 100 -20.41 -10.95 -9.42
N PRO A 101 -21.15 -10.93 -8.29
CA PRO A 101 -22.26 -9.99 -8.11
C PRO A 101 -21.80 -8.55 -8.30
N THR A 102 -22.66 -7.72 -8.89
CA THR A 102 -22.36 -6.29 -9.07
C THR A 102 -22.34 -5.60 -7.71
N VAL A 103 -21.22 -4.96 -7.37
CA VAL A 103 -21.10 -4.11 -6.17
C VAL A 103 -21.55 -2.71 -6.54
N GLN A 104 -22.63 -2.23 -5.93
CA GLN A 104 -23.19 -0.91 -6.21
C GLN A 104 -22.45 0.23 -5.50
N GLU A 105 -21.75 -0.04 -4.41
CA GLU A 105 -21.06 1.00 -3.63
C GLU A 105 -19.59 1.13 -4.03
N LYS A 106 -19.20 2.33 -4.44
CA LYS A 106 -17.78 2.69 -4.52
C LYS A 106 -17.26 2.90 -3.10
N PRO A 107 -16.16 2.25 -2.70
CA PRO A 107 -15.58 2.49 -1.37
C PRO A 107 -15.23 3.98 -1.24
N GLN A 108 -15.83 4.63 -0.24
CA GLN A 108 -15.51 6.01 0.08
C GLN A 108 -14.08 6.08 0.64
N LEU A 109 -13.29 7.05 0.14
CA LEU A 109 -11.94 7.25 0.65
C LEU A 109 -11.99 7.80 2.08
N ASP A 110 -11.24 7.15 2.97
CA ASP A 110 -11.00 7.68 4.32
C ASP A 110 -10.12 8.92 4.24
N VAL A 111 -10.71 10.10 4.41
CA VAL A 111 -10.02 11.40 4.34
C VAL A 111 -10.38 12.21 5.58
N LEU A 112 -9.40 12.87 6.20
CA LEU A 112 -9.64 13.84 7.28
C LEU A 112 -10.43 15.05 6.74
N SER A 113 -11.42 15.52 7.51
CA SER A 113 -11.99 16.83 7.26
C SER A 113 -10.90 17.91 7.41
N VAL A 114 -11.09 19.09 6.79
CA VAL A 114 -10.15 20.22 6.90
C VAL A 114 -9.92 20.59 8.37
N GLY A 115 -10.99 20.60 9.17
CA GLY A 115 -10.90 20.90 10.61
C GLY A 115 -10.07 19.87 11.38
N ASN A 116 -10.29 18.57 11.14
CA ASN A 116 -9.53 17.52 11.80
C ASN A 116 -8.07 17.48 11.33
N HIS A 117 -7.81 17.75 10.05
CA HIS A 117 -6.44 17.86 9.52
C HIS A 117 -5.68 19.00 10.24
N ARG A 118 -6.29 20.20 10.33
CA ARG A 118 -5.73 21.34 11.06
C ARG A 118 -5.51 21.05 12.54
N LYS A 119 -6.53 20.51 13.22
CA LYS A 119 -6.45 20.11 14.63
C LYS A 119 -5.26 19.18 14.91
N MET A 120 -5.00 18.23 14.01
CA MET A 120 -3.87 17.31 14.16
C MET A 120 -2.52 18.02 13.95
N LEU A 121 -2.40 18.89 12.95
CA LEU A 121 -1.18 19.66 12.71
C LEU A 121 -0.86 20.58 13.90
N ASP A 122 -1.84 21.35 14.39
CA ASP A 122 -1.69 22.27 15.52
C ASP A 122 -1.28 21.54 16.80
N TYR A 123 -1.92 20.37 17.06
CA TYR A 123 -1.54 19.54 18.20
C TYR A 123 -0.09 19.07 18.10
N ILE A 124 0.35 18.60 16.93
CA ILE A 124 1.71 18.07 16.74
C ILE A 124 2.75 19.19 16.91
N GLN A 125 2.47 20.40 16.44
CA GLN A 125 3.35 21.54 16.60
C GLN A 125 3.52 21.95 18.06
N SER A 126 2.45 21.88 18.87
CA SER A 126 2.50 22.19 20.31
C SER A 126 2.98 21.04 21.19
N HIS A 127 2.93 19.80 20.70
CA HIS A 127 3.32 18.58 21.44
C HIS A 127 4.34 17.77 20.62
N PHE A 128 5.52 18.35 20.44
CA PHE A 128 6.57 17.72 19.66
C PHE A 128 7.03 16.40 20.30
N THR A 129 7.02 15.34 19.51
CA THR A 129 7.73 14.08 19.73
C THR A 129 8.17 13.55 18.36
N PHE A 130 9.19 12.70 18.30
CA PHE A 130 9.61 12.10 17.04
C PHE A 130 8.49 11.27 16.37
N LYS A 131 7.63 10.62 17.17
CA LYS A 131 6.46 9.90 16.64
C LYS A 131 5.41 10.86 16.05
N ASN A 132 5.16 11.99 16.72
CA ASN A 132 4.27 13.03 16.20
C ASN A 132 4.83 13.66 14.92
N LEU A 133 6.14 13.92 14.88
CA LEU A 133 6.84 14.42 13.68
C LEU A 133 6.59 13.50 12.46
N GLY A 134 6.64 12.18 12.62
CA GLY A 134 6.34 11.27 11.52
C GLY A 134 4.91 11.37 10.99
N ILE A 135 3.91 11.59 11.87
CA ILE A 135 2.52 11.86 11.43
C ILE A 135 2.44 13.19 10.68
N TYR A 136 3.14 14.23 11.17
CA TYR A 136 3.24 15.51 10.50
C TYR A 136 3.79 15.36 9.08
N ILE A 137 4.88 14.61 8.92
CA ILE A 137 5.48 14.31 7.62
C ILE A 137 4.47 13.57 6.69
N CYS A 138 3.69 12.62 7.22
CA CYS A 138 2.67 11.96 6.42
C CYS A 138 1.54 12.90 5.98
N LEU A 139 1.14 13.84 6.83
CA LEU A 139 0.11 14.84 6.53
C LEU A 139 0.57 15.90 5.53
N THR A 140 1.85 16.22 5.49
CA THR A 140 2.42 17.31 4.66
C THR A 140 3.22 16.82 3.45
N GLY A 141 3.58 15.53 3.40
CA GLY A 141 4.36 14.93 2.30
C GLY A 141 3.74 13.65 1.72
N GLY A 142 2.64 13.16 2.29
CA GLY A 142 1.91 12.01 1.76
C GLY A 142 2.67 10.66 1.81
N LEU A 143 3.59 10.48 2.75
CA LEU A 143 4.38 9.26 2.88
C LEU A 143 3.51 8.04 3.25
N ARG A 144 3.94 6.86 2.78
CA ARG A 144 3.37 5.58 3.24
C ARG A 144 3.92 5.24 4.63
N ILE A 145 3.17 4.46 5.43
CA ILE A 145 3.60 4.07 6.78
C ILE A 145 4.97 3.38 6.78
N GLY A 146 5.23 2.48 5.85
CA GLY A 146 6.54 1.81 5.74
C GLY A 146 7.67 2.77 5.37
N GLU A 147 7.40 3.79 4.56
CA GLU A 147 8.37 4.81 4.17
C GLU A 147 8.76 5.69 5.37
N VAL A 148 7.78 6.20 6.12
CA VAL A 148 8.06 7.03 7.30
C VAL A 148 8.74 6.24 8.42
N CYS A 149 8.41 4.95 8.60
CA CYS A 149 9.08 4.07 9.55
C CYS A 149 10.54 3.76 9.16
N ALA A 150 10.87 3.83 7.86
CA ALA A 150 12.20 3.58 7.34
C ALA A 150 13.09 4.84 7.28
N LEU A 151 12.53 6.04 7.51
CA LEU A 151 13.22 7.30 7.36
C LEU A 151 14.30 7.46 8.43
N GLN A 152 15.54 7.72 8.01
CA GLN A 152 16.69 8.00 8.85
C GLN A 152 17.05 9.49 8.78
N TRP A 153 17.81 9.99 9.75
CA TRP A 153 18.24 11.39 9.76
C TRP A 153 19.10 11.76 8.54
N LYS A 154 19.89 10.83 7.99
CA LYS A 154 20.65 11.05 6.73
C LYS A 154 19.77 11.18 5.48
N ASP A 155 18.50 10.81 5.58
CA ASP A 155 17.53 11.00 4.49
C ASP A 155 16.86 12.39 4.57
N VAL A 156 17.18 13.21 5.58
CA VAL A 156 16.70 14.58 5.77
C VAL A 156 17.76 15.55 5.24
N ASP A 157 17.62 15.99 4.00
CA ASP A 157 18.48 16.98 3.40
C ASP A 157 18.01 18.40 3.73
N ILE A 158 18.56 18.97 4.81
CA ILE A 158 18.21 20.32 5.27
C ILE A 158 18.71 21.39 4.29
N GLU A 159 19.85 21.18 3.61
CA GLU A 159 20.38 22.17 2.67
C GLU A 159 19.45 22.38 1.48
N ARG A 160 18.94 21.27 0.94
CA ARG A 160 18.01 21.31 -0.21
C ARG A 160 16.55 21.41 0.22
N GLY A 161 16.23 21.27 1.51
CA GLY A 161 14.88 21.30 2.03
C GLY A 161 14.02 20.11 1.56
N VAL A 162 14.61 18.93 1.43
CA VAL A 162 13.92 17.74 0.92
C VAL A 162 14.08 16.52 1.82
N LEU A 163 13.10 15.62 1.79
CA LEU A 163 13.16 14.27 2.35
C LEU A 163 13.44 13.27 1.21
N LEU A 164 14.44 12.40 1.40
CA LEU A 164 14.85 11.39 0.44
C LEU A 164 14.16 10.06 0.76
N ILE A 165 13.15 9.69 0.01
CA ILE A 165 12.40 8.45 0.23
C ILE A 165 13.03 7.34 -0.60
N ARG A 166 13.79 6.45 0.07
CA ARG A 166 14.60 5.40 -0.59
C ARG A 166 14.33 4.00 -0.05
N LYS A 167 13.69 3.89 1.11
CA LYS A 167 13.48 2.64 1.82
C LYS A 167 12.05 2.51 2.33
N THR A 168 11.66 1.30 2.62
CA THR A 168 10.41 0.97 3.32
C THR A 168 10.66 -0.12 4.35
N VAL A 169 9.93 -0.08 5.45
CA VAL A 169 9.89 -1.12 6.47
C VAL A 169 8.58 -1.87 6.32
N GLU A 170 8.66 -3.18 6.23
CA GLU A 170 7.49 -4.06 6.22
C GLU A 170 7.73 -5.29 7.08
N ARG A 171 6.67 -5.81 7.72
CA ARG A 171 6.73 -7.09 8.42
C ARG A 171 6.33 -8.17 7.43
N VAL A 172 7.24 -9.10 7.19
CA VAL A 172 7.07 -10.20 6.26
C VAL A 172 6.89 -11.49 7.04
N TYR A 173 5.96 -12.31 6.60
CA TYR A 173 5.75 -13.65 7.13
C TYR A 173 6.72 -14.61 6.46
N ILE A 174 7.55 -15.27 7.24
CA ILE A 174 8.54 -16.24 6.74
C ILE A 174 8.03 -17.65 7.03
N LEU A 175 8.03 -18.45 5.98
CA LEU A 175 7.74 -19.88 6.04
C LEU A 175 9.03 -20.61 5.70
N ASP A 176 9.69 -21.15 6.70
CA ASP A 176 10.89 -21.99 6.53
C ASP A 176 10.58 -23.40 7.06
N GLY A 177 10.27 -24.32 6.14
CA GLY A 177 9.76 -25.63 6.48
C GLY A 177 8.45 -25.55 7.29
N GLU A 178 8.44 -26.17 8.48
CA GLU A 178 7.31 -26.11 9.41
C GLU A 178 7.32 -24.88 10.33
N GLN A 179 8.45 -24.16 10.40
CA GLN A 179 8.57 -22.97 11.24
C GLN A 179 7.90 -21.77 10.59
N ARG A 180 7.08 -21.10 11.39
CA ARG A 180 6.32 -19.91 10.99
C ARG A 180 6.69 -18.75 11.90
N HIS A 181 7.33 -17.74 11.34
CA HIS A 181 7.66 -16.54 12.09
C HIS A 181 7.48 -15.29 11.22
N THR A 182 7.62 -14.13 11.80
CA THR A 182 7.56 -12.87 11.06
C THR A 182 8.81 -12.06 11.31
N GLU A 183 9.37 -11.49 10.24
CA GLU A 183 10.54 -10.63 10.32
C GLU A 183 10.22 -9.20 9.88
N LEU A 184 10.93 -8.25 10.50
CA LEU A 184 10.89 -6.86 10.08
C LEU A 184 11.96 -6.66 9.00
N MET A 185 11.51 -6.46 7.78
CA MET A 185 12.41 -6.27 6.63
C MET A 185 12.48 -4.80 6.24
N ILE A 186 13.71 -4.33 6.02
CA ILE A 186 13.99 -3.02 5.45
C ILE A 186 14.44 -3.26 4.01
N GLY A 187 13.71 -2.70 3.06
CA GLY A 187 14.00 -2.92 1.65
C GLY A 187 13.77 -1.68 0.80
N HIS A 188 14.18 -1.80 -0.45
CA HIS A 188 13.83 -0.79 -1.45
C HIS A 188 12.32 -0.81 -1.72
N PRO A 189 11.70 0.35 -2.02
CA PRO A 189 10.31 0.42 -2.42
C PRO A 189 9.99 -0.51 -3.60
N LYS A 190 8.70 -0.87 -3.76
CA LYS A 190 8.27 -1.84 -4.78
C LYS A 190 8.54 -1.41 -6.22
N THR A 191 8.59 -0.11 -6.48
CA THR A 191 8.79 0.45 -7.83
C THR A 191 9.85 1.54 -7.81
N MET A 192 10.53 1.77 -8.93
CA MET A 192 11.51 2.86 -9.09
C MET A 192 10.87 4.23 -8.81
N ASN A 193 9.62 4.46 -9.21
CA ASN A 193 8.89 5.70 -8.95
C ASN A 193 8.63 5.97 -7.46
N SER A 194 8.79 4.97 -6.60
CA SER A 194 8.67 5.15 -5.15
C SER A 194 9.93 5.74 -4.52
N VAL A 195 11.09 5.65 -5.21
CA VAL A 195 12.31 6.40 -4.84
C VAL A 195 12.11 7.83 -5.34
N ARG A 196 12.07 8.78 -4.42
CA ARG A 196 11.72 10.16 -4.75
C ARG A 196 12.22 11.14 -3.69
N GLU A 197 12.25 12.39 -4.06
CA GLU A 197 12.45 13.52 -3.16
C GLU A 197 11.09 14.16 -2.84
N VAL A 198 10.85 14.45 -1.58
CA VAL A 198 9.64 15.14 -1.12
C VAL A 198 10.05 16.46 -0.50
N PRO A 199 9.71 17.61 -1.13
CA PRO A 199 10.03 18.92 -0.58
C PRO A 199 9.36 19.12 0.79
N MET A 200 10.07 19.74 1.72
CA MET A 200 9.55 20.07 3.03
C MET A 200 8.72 21.37 2.97
N THR A 201 7.64 21.42 3.75
CA THR A 201 7.02 22.71 4.05
C THR A 201 7.97 23.57 4.89
N THR A 202 7.76 24.89 4.87
CA THR A 202 8.54 25.84 5.69
C THR A 202 8.49 25.47 7.17
N GLU A 203 7.34 25.03 7.65
CA GLU A 203 7.12 24.62 9.04
C GLU A 203 7.88 23.33 9.37
N LEU A 204 7.81 22.33 8.50
CA LEU A 204 8.56 21.07 8.66
C LEU A 204 10.08 21.34 8.68
N TYR A 205 10.55 22.19 7.78
CA TYR A 205 11.95 22.62 7.74
C TYR A 205 12.36 23.26 9.09
N ARG A 206 11.55 24.19 9.63
CA ARG A 206 11.80 24.83 10.93
C ARG A 206 11.83 23.82 12.07
N MET A 207 10.96 22.82 12.05
CA MET A 207 10.91 21.75 13.04
C MET A 207 12.16 20.87 13.00
N LEU A 208 12.71 20.56 11.79
CA LEU A 208 13.83 19.65 11.62
C LEU A 208 15.21 20.32 11.72
N LYS A 209 15.33 21.58 11.34
CA LYS A 209 16.59 22.33 11.31
C LYS A 209 17.41 22.28 12.62
N PRO A 210 16.82 22.38 13.83
CA PRO A 210 17.56 22.30 15.09
C PRO A 210 18.28 20.96 15.31
N PHE A 211 17.75 19.86 14.76
CA PHE A 211 18.29 18.51 14.97
C PHE A 211 19.50 18.21 14.11
N ARG A 212 19.73 18.94 13.01
CA ARG A 212 20.78 18.66 12.02
C ARG A 212 22.17 18.39 12.60
N LYS A 213 22.56 19.11 13.68
CA LYS A 213 23.91 19.02 14.28
C LYS A 213 23.99 18.11 15.49
N VAL A 214 22.86 17.64 16.02
CA VAL A 214 22.80 16.93 17.30
C VAL A 214 22.34 15.48 17.18
N VAL A 215 21.81 15.07 16.05
CA VAL A 215 21.34 13.70 15.82
C VAL A 215 22.40 12.83 15.14
N ASN A 216 22.33 11.53 15.38
CA ASN A 216 23.11 10.56 14.59
C ASN A 216 22.43 10.36 13.23
N PRO A 217 23.15 10.56 12.09
CA PRO A 217 22.59 10.40 10.75
C PRO A 217 22.01 9.02 10.46
N ASP A 218 22.51 7.97 11.09
CA ASP A 218 22.07 6.59 10.90
C ASP A 218 20.88 6.19 11.77
N PHE A 219 20.47 7.02 12.71
CA PHE A 219 19.30 6.76 13.54
C PHE A 219 18.00 7.03 12.81
N TYR A 220 16.95 6.27 13.17
CA TYR A 220 15.63 6.41 12.58
C TYR A 220 14.89 7.63 13.15
N LEU A 221 14.25 8.38 12.26
CA LEU A 221 13.62 9.66 12.60
C LEU A 221 12.49 9.52 13.64
N LEU A 222 11.73 8.43 13.62
CA LEU A 222 10.58 8.22 14.54
C LEU A 222 10.98 7.89 15.97
N THR A 223 12.18 7.42 16.17
CA THR A 223 12.66 6.95 17.51
C THR A 223 13.86 7.73 17.98
N ASN A 224 14.66 8.29 17.06
CA ASN A 224 16.02 8.77 17.28
C ASN A 224 16.91 7.66 17.87
N GLU A 225 16.74 6.42 17.37
CA GLU A 225 17.42 5.21 17.82
C GLU A 225 17.92 4.43 16.58
N PRO A 226 18.87 3.47 16.76
CA PRO A 226 19.42 2.67 15.65
C PRO A 226 18.41 1.67 15.05
N TYR A 227 17.22 1.54 15.63
CA TYR A 227 16.20 0.58 15.19
C TYR A 227 14.96 1.28 14.64
N PRO A 228 14.36 0.77 13.55
CA PRO A 228 13.13 1.33 12.97
C PRO A 228 11.92 1.03 13.86
N THR A 229 10.95 1.90 13.82
CA THR A 229 9.63 1.61 14.39
C THR A 229 8.89 0.61 13.50
N GLU A 230 8.35 -0.45 14.10
CA GLU A 230 7.48 -1.36 13.38
C GLU A 230 6.19 -0.67 12.90
N PRO A 231 5.77 -0.82 11.62
CA PRO A 231 4.57 -0.19 11.10
C PRO A 231 3.28 -0.51 11.88
N ARG A 232 3.14 -1.72 12.45
CA ARG A 232 2.01 -2.10 13.30
C ARG A 232 2.00 -1.29 14.60
N THR A 233 3.13 -1.16 15.27
CA THR A 233 3.28 -0.38 16.49
C THR A 233 2.99 1.10 16.22
N TYR A 234 3.48 1.64 15.10
CA TYR A 234 3.24 3.02 14.72
C TYR A 234 1.76 3.29 14.37
N ARG A 235 1.09 2.33 13.72
CA ARG A 235 -0.36 2.40 13.47
C ARG A 235 -1.17 2.44 14.77
N ASN A 236 -0.79 1.65 15.78
CA ASN A 236 -1.43 1.67 17.09
C ASN A 236 -1.20 2.99 17.83
N TYR A 237 0.00 3.59 17.69
CA TYR A 237 0.27 4.94 18.22
C TYR A 237 -0.64 5.98 17.57
N TYR A 238 -0.74 5.98 16.24
CA TYR A 238 -1.63 6.86 15.48
C TYR A 238 -3.09 6.72 15.90
N LYS A 239 -3.59 5.49 16.06
CA LYS A 239 -4.95 5.23 16.51
C LYS A 239 -5.23 5.89 17.86
N ARG A 240 -4.33 5.71 18.85
CA ARG A 240 -4.45 6.36 20.16
C ARG A 240 -4.38 7.88 20.10
N LEU A 241 -3.57 8.44 19.20
CA LEU A 241 -3.53 9.87 18.99
C LEU A 241 -4.86 10.42 18.47
N MET A 242 -5.49 9.74 17.50
CA MET A 242 -6.82 10.13 17.00
C MET A 242 -7.88 10.08 18.09
N GLU A 243 -7.90 9.03 18.91
CA GLU A 243 -8.78 8.89 20.07
C GLU A 243 -8.59 10.05 21.06
N LYS A 244 -7.33 10.35 21.42
CA LYS A 244 -6.98 11.48 22.30
C LYS A 244 -7.49 12.83 21.75
N LEU A 245 -7.44 13.01 20.44
CA LEU A 245 -7.87 14.23 19.80
C LEU A 245 -9.39 14.28 19.51
N GLY A 246 -10.14 13.22 19.81
CA GLY A 246 -11.55 13.12 19.45
C GLY A 246 -11.79 13.19 17.94
N ILE A 247 -10.86 12.68 17.13
CA ILE A 247 -10.95 12.62 15.68
C ILE A 247 -11.50 11.25 15.27
N PRO A 248 -12.51 11.18 14.39
CA PRO A 248 -13.01 9.90 13.88
C PRO A 248 -11.90 9.03 13.30
N GLN A 249 -11.90 7.75 13.66
CA GLN A 249 -10.88 6.80 13.24
C GLN A 249 -10.88 6.61 11.72
N ILE A 250 -9.76 6.90 11.09
CA ILE A 250 -9.48 6.51 9.71
C ILE A 250 -8.21 5.66 9.66
N LYS A 251 -8.08 4.85 8.61
CA LYS A 251 -6.86 4.04 8.42
C LYS A 251 -5.64 4.96 8.27
N PHE A 252 -4.46 4.51 8.69
CA PHE A 252 -3.21 5.31 8.57
C PHE A 252 -2.97 5.79 7.13
N HIS A 253 -3.31 4.98 6.13
CA HIS A 253 -3.21 5.37 4.71
C HIS A 253 -4.12 6.55 4.36
N GLY A 254 -5.17 6.80 5.14
CA GLY A 254 -6.02 7.98 5.03
C GLY A 254 -5.30 9.31 5.24
N LEU A 255 -4.15 9.35 5.95
CA LEU A 255 -3.30 10.55 6.03
C LEU A 255 -2.76 10.95 4.66
N ARG A 256 -2.28 9.96 3.90
CA ARG A 256 -1.82 10.17 2.53
C ARG A 256 -2.96 10.54 1.58
N HIS A 257 -4.14 9.94 1.76
CA HIS A 257 -5.33 10.35 1.02
C HIS A 257 -5.72 11.79 1.36
N SER A 258 -5.66 12.16 2.64
CA SER A 258 -5.93 13.54 3.09
C SER A 258 -4.96 14.55 2.48
N PHE A 259 -3.65 14.24 2.47
CA PHE A 259 -2.66 15.08 1.80
C PHE A 259 -2.98 15.27 0.31
N ALA A 260 -3.21 14.18 -0.42
CA ALA A 260 -3.50 14.24 -1.85
C ALA A 260 -4.79 15.04 -2.14
N THR A 261 -5.86 14.79 -1.37
CA THR A 261 -7.12 15.51 -1.49
C THR A 261 -6.92 17.02 -1.26
N ARG A 262 -6.17 17.41 -0.21
CA ARG A 262 -5.87 18.83 0.06
C ARG A 262 -5.09 19.48 -1.08
N CYS A 263 -4.11 18.78 -1.65
CA CYS A 263 -3.38 19.29 -2.82
C CYS A 263 -4.33 19.54 -4.01
N ILE A 264 -5.20 18.58 -4.31
CA ILE A 264 -6.17 18.72 -5.43
C ILE A 264 -7.17 19.84 -5.17
N GLU A 265 -7.72 19.95 -3.96
CA GLU A 265 -8.62 21.05 -3.57
C GLU A 265 -7.95 22.42 -3.64
N SER A 266 -6.63 22.47 -3.41
CA SER A 266 -5.80 23.66 -3.56
C SER A 266 -5.36 23.94 -5.01
N ASN A 267 -5.92 23.22 -6.00
CA ASN A 267 -5.60 23.34 -7.42
C ASN A 267 -4.12 23.04 -7.78
N CYS A 268 -3.46 22.18 -7.00
CA CYS A 268 -2.14 21.68 -7.37
C CYS A 268 -2.24 20.81 -8.63
N ASP A 269 -1.21 20.88 -9.48
CA ASP A 269 -1.12 20.04 -10.68
C ASP A 269 -1.09 18.54 -10.33
N TYR A 270 -1.96 17.78 -10.99
CA TYR A 270 -2.15 16.33 -10.73
C TYR A 270 -0.88 15.51 -10.98
N LYS A 271 -0.08 15.89 -11.98
CA LYS A 271 1.18 15.22 -12.29
C LYS A 271 2.18 15.43 -11.16
N THR A 272 2.31 16.64 -10.67
CA THR A 272 3.18 17.01 -9.55
C THR A 272 2.77 16.26 -8.28
N VAL A 273 1.47 16.21 -7.95
CA VAL A 273 0.95 15.44 -6.81
C VAL A 273 1.25 13.95 -6.97
N SER A 274 1.08 13.40 -8.17
CA SER A 274 1.38 12.00 -8.47
C SER A 274 2.86 11.67 -8.25
N VAL A 275 3.78 12.57 -8.64
CA VAL A 275 5.23 12.43 -8.45
C VAL A 275 5.58 12.49 -6.95
N ILE A 276 5.08 13.47 -6.20
CA ILE A 276 5.30 13.58 -4.75
C ILE A 276 4.83 12.32 -4.03
N LEU A 277 3.68 11.79 -4.42
CA LEU A 277 3.16 10.54 -3.87
C LEU A 277 3.96 9.31 -4.31
N GLY A 278 4.70 9.35 -5.43
CA GLY A 278 5.37 8.18 -6.00
C GLY A 278 4.38 7.14 -6.50
N HIS A 279 3.36 7.57 -7.26
CA HIS A 279 2.46 6.68 -7.96
C HIS A 279 3.12 6.19 -9.26
N SER A 280 3.00 4.90 -9.55
CA SER A 280 3.51 4.31 -10.80
C SER A 280 2.75 4.79 -12.04
N SER A 281 1.50 5.23 -11.85
CA SER A 281 0.64 5.80 -12.89
C SER A 281 -0.12 7.01 -12.36
N ILE A 282 -0.19 8.07 -13.15
CA ILE A 282 -1.00 9.25 -12.87
C ILE A 282 -2.49 8.89 -12.71
N ASN A 283 -2.95 7.85 -13.40
CA ASN A 283 -4.33 7.37 -13.29
C ASN A 283 -4.72 7.02 -11.86
N THR A 284 -3.76 6.57 -11.03
CA THR A 284 -4.02 6.34 -9.60
C THR A 284 -4.43 7.63 -8.90
N THR A 285 -3.78 8.75 -9.19
CA THR A 285 -4.14 10.06 -8.62
C THR A 285 -5.48 10.56 -9.18
N LEU A 286 -5.67 10.47 -10.49
CA LEU A 286 -6.89 10.92 -11.16
C LEU A 286 -8.12 10.14 -10.67
N ASN A 287 -8.05 8.83 -10.66
CA ASN A 287 -9.18 7.97 -10.27
C ASN A 287 -9.54 8.05 -8.79
N LEU A 288 -8.57 8.32 -7.91
CA LEU A 288 -8.80 8.37 -6.48
C LEU A 288 -9.22 9.76 -5.97
N TYR A 289 -8.70 10.84 -6.55
CA TYR A 289 -8.82 12.18 -5.97
C TYR A 289 -9.50 13.20 -6.86
N VAL A 290 -9.65 12.93 -8.15
CA VAL A 290 -10.23 13.90 -9.09
C VAL A 290 -11.70 13.58 -9.35
N HIS A 291 -12.56 14.14 -8.52
CA HIS A 291 -14.01 14.09 -8.69
C HIS A 291 -14.56 15.54 -8.72
N PRO A 292 -14.44 16.26 -9.86
CA PRO A 292 -14.80 17.65 -9.93
C PRO A 292 -16.30 17.85 -9.65
N ASN A 293 -16.59 18.70 -8.68
CA ASN A 293 -17.95 19.14 -8.39
C ASN A 293 -18.46 20.14 -9.44
N THR A 294 -19.76 20.47 -9.40
CA THR A 294 -20.38 21.38 -10.37
C THR A 294 -19.74 22.76 -10.39
N GLU A 295 -19.33 23.29 -9.24
CA GLU A 295 -18.65 24.60 -9.13
C GLU A 295 -17.28 24.60 -9.81
N GLN A 296 -16.49 23.53 -9.60
CA GLN A 296 -15.19 23.36 -10.27
C GLN A 296 -15.35 23.26 -11.79
N LYS A 297 -16.37 22.51 -12.26
CA LYS A 297 -16.70 22.42 -13.69
C LYS A 297 -17.05 23.79 -14.25
N LYS A 298 -17.88 24.56 -13.55
CA LYS A 298 -18.26 25.93 -13.94
C LYS A 298 -17.05 26.86 -14.02
N LYS A 299 -16.20 26.89 -12.97
CA LYS A 299 -14.96 27.67 -12.98
C LYS A 299 -14.02 27.33 -14.14
N CYS A 300 -13.96 26.05 -14.51
CA CYS A 300 -13.16 25.60 -15.66
C CYS A 300 -13.71 26.18 -16.97
N ILE A 301 -15.02 26.10 -17.19
CA ILE A 301 -15.70 26.63 -18.38
C ILE A 301 -15.53 28.16 -18.44
N ASP A 302 -15.77 28.88 -17.33
CA ASP A 302 -15.62 30.34 -17.25
C ASP A 302 -14.18 30.77 -17.55
N LYS A 303 -13.18 30.04 -17.06
CA LYS A 303 -11.76 30.31 -17.32
C LYS A 303 -11.44 30.13 -18.81
N MET A 304 -11.89 29.04 -19.43
CA MET A 304 -11.72 28.81 -20.87
C MET A 304 -12.37 29.95 -21.69
N PHE A 305 -13.60 30.32 -21.35
CA PHE A 305 -14.34 31.38 -22.06
C PHE A 305 -13.64 32.72 -21.98
N ARG A 306 -13.04 33.06 -20.82
CA ARG A 306 -12.25 34.31 -20.66
C ARG A 306 -10.94 34.30 -21.47
N ALA A 307 -10.37 33.12 -21.70
CA ALA A 307 -9.10 32.98 -22.44
C ALA A 307 -9.27 33.16 -23.97
N ILE A 308 -10.48 33.06 -24.49
CA ILE A 308 -10.81 33.22 -25.93
C ILE A 308 -11.47 34.57 -26.26
N ARG A 309 -11.71 35.39 -25.26
CA ARG A 309 -12.14 36.77 -25.39
C ARG A 309 -10.95 37.75 -25.21
#